data_2d4e6f8af4ded9e945e811254ce4af02
#
_entry.id   2d4e6f8af4ded9e945e811254ce4af02
#
_cell.length_a   1.000
_cell.length_b   1.000
_cell.length_c   1.000
_cell.angle_alpha   90.00
_cell.angle_beta   90.00
_cell.angle_gamma   90.00
#
_symmetry.space_group_name_H-M   'P 1'
#
loop_
_entity.id
_entity.type
_entity.pdbx_description
1 polymer ?
#
loop_
_entity_poly.entity_id
_entity_poly.type
_entity_poly.pdbx_seq_one_letter_code
_entity_poly.pdbx_strand_id
1 'polypeptide(L)'
;MDNLSHWNDWAEKYGSGLRATTKTNSIKRIEIFEISKAISKILKISKKEEEGLSILEVGCGNGYNTIAIKEMFGKAEVHGIDFSPEMINNAKILLSQTTIKNSNSIGFFVGDAKELNNQELLLDKYDIIFTDRCLINLLGDGDLKKALKSIFSKLKKGGACIFIENFVNSRNKQDALRKIVGLESREIPKFNKFLYEESFLDLIKNYADVIEFKCISSLHDLVLYLLTPALNNGKVDYESPIVEKVTDL
;
A
#
# COMPACT_ATOMS: atom_id res chain seq x y z
N MET A 1 11.53 12.76 -15.52
CA MET A 1 10.21 12.98 -14.90
C MET A 1 10.43 12.69 -13.43
N ASP A 2 10.14 13.61 -12.54
CA ASP A 2 10.20 13.35 -11.10
C ASP A 2 8.96 12.54 -10.66
N ASN A 3 9.02 11.96 -9.46
CA ASN A 3 7.92 11.13 -8.99
C ASN A 3 6.62 11.91 -8.77
N LEU A 4 6.69 13.19 -8.40
CA LEU A 4 5.50 14.00 -8.18
C LEU A 4 4.75 14.23 -9.50
N SER A 5 5.47 14.63 -10.55
CA SER A 5 4.90 14.80 -11.90
C SER A 5 4.24 13.51 -12.41
N HIS A 6 4.93 12.35 -12.23
CA HIS A 6 4.38 11.05 -12.62
C HIS A 6 3.03 10.76 -11.92
N TRP A 7 2.93 10.97 -10.61
CA TRP A 7 1.72 10.66 -9.87
C TRP A 7 0.60 11.69 -10.09
N ASN A 8 0.94 12.96 -10.33
CA ASN A 8 -0.05 13.96 -10.74
C ASN A 8 -0.65 13.62 -12.13
N ASP A 9 0.19 13.29 -13.12
CA ASP A 9 -0.28 12.85 -14.45
C ASP A 9 -1.17 11.59 -14.36
N TRP A 10 -0.83 10.67 -13.45
CA TRP A 10 -1.61 9.46 -13.20
C TRP A 10 -2.96 9.77 -12.53
N ALA A 11 -2.96 10.72 -11.58
CA ALA A 11 -4.16 11.21 -10.93
C ALA A 11 -5.12 11.91 -11.90
N GLU A 12 -4.60 12.76 -12.79
CA GLU A 12 -5.40 13.40 -13.85
C GLU A 12 -6.01 12.37 -14.80
N LYS A 13 -5.21 11.39 -15.21
CA LYS A 13 -5.62 10.38 -16.18
C LYS A 13 -6.70 9.43 -15.67
N TYR A 14 -6.63 9.01 -14.42
CA TYR A 14 -7.48 7.96 -13.87
C TYR A 14 -8.45 8.44 -12.79
N GLY A 15 -8.31 9.67 -12.32
CA GLY A 15 -9.20 10.29 -11.33
C GLY A 15 -9.35 9.47 -10.05
N SER A 16 -10.58 9.38 -9.56
CA SER A 16 -10.94 8.53 -8.41
C SER A 16 -11.00 7.04 -8.74
N GLY A 17 -10.75 6.64 -10.00
CA GLY A 17 -10.80 5.25 -10.42
C GLY A 17 -9.65 4.41 -9.86
N LEU A 18 -9.88 3.10 -9.73
CA LEU A 18 -8.93 2.14 -9.18
C LEU A 18 -7.57 2.17 -9.91
N ARG A 19 -7.59 2.41 -11.23
CA ARG A 19 -6.37 2.44 -12.07
C ARG A 19 -5.39 3.56 -11.74
N ALA A 20 -5.77 4.53 -10.93
CA ALA A 20 -4.83 5.54 -10.43
C ALA A 20 -3.70 4.95 -9.58
N THR A 21 -3.94 3.84 -8.89
CA THR A 21 -2.98 3.23 -7.96
C THR A 21 -2.63 1.78 -8.28
N THR A 22 -3.44 1.07 -9.08
CA THR A 22 -3.21 -0.35 -9.41
C THR A 22 -3.74 -0.72 -10.79
N LYS A 23 -3.22 -1.82 -11.34
CA LYS A 23 -3.64 -2.33 -12.65
C LYS A 23 -4.83 -3.28 -12.59
N THR A 24 -5.06 -3.94 -11.44
CA THR A 24 -6.12 -4.94 -11.28
C THR A 24 -6.91 -4.73 -10.01
N ASN A 25 -8.19 -5.04 -10.05
CA ASN A 25 -9.07 -5.05 -8.90
C ASN A 25 -8.68 -6.16 -7.90
N SER A 26 -8.26 -7.30 -8.44
CA SER A 26 -7.88 -8.49 -7.69
C SER A 26 -6.75 -8.24 -6.70
N ILE A 27 -5.64 -7.61 -7.14
CA ILE A 27 -4.54 -7.32 -6.21
C ILE A 27 -4.95 -6.32 -5.13
N LYS A 28 -5.78 -5.33 -5.46
CA LYS A 28 -6.28 -4.37 -4.50
C LYS A 28 -7.15 -5.02 -3.42
N ARG A 29 -7.96 -6.00 -3.79
CA ARG A 29 -8.76 -6.79 -2.84
C ARG A 29 -7.87 -7.59 -1.88
N ILE A 30 -6.81 -8.24 -2.40
CA ILE A 30 -5.82 -8.95 -1.58
C ILE A 30 -5.14 -7.98 -0.59
N GLU A 31 -4.67 -6.83 -1.06
CA GLU A 31 -4.00 -5.82 -0.24
C GLU A 31 -4.92 -5.34 0.91
N ILE A 32 -6.15 -4.93 0.60
CA ILE A 32 -7.14 -4.49 1.60
C ILE A 32 -7.47 -5.61 2.60
N PHE A 33 -7.69 -6.84 2.11
CA PHE A 33 -7.95 -7.99 2.97
C PHE A 33 -6.80 -8.25 3.94
N GLU A 34 -5.57 -8.26 3.47
CA GLU A 34 -4.39 -8.51 4.31
C GLU A 34 -4.12 -7.36 5.29
N ILE A 35 -4.36 -6.10 4.90
CA ILE A 35 -4.31 -4.96 5.82
C ILE A 35 -5.36 -5.12 6.93
N SER A 36 -6.61 -5.40 6.58
CA SER A 36 -7.71 -5.55 7.55
C SER A 36 -7.46 -6.72 8.52
N LYS A 37 -6.95 -7.83 8.00
CA LYS A 37 -6.55 -9.00 8.79
C LYS A 37 -5.40 -8.69 9.76
N ALA A 38 -4.40 -7.93 9.31
CA ALA A 38 -3.30 -7.48 10.15
C ALA A 38 -3.79 -6.53 11.25
N ILE A 39 -4.66 -5.56 10.93
CA ILE A 39 -5.30 -4.67 11.92
C ILE A 39 -6.05 -5.49 12.96
N SER A 40 -6.89 -6.42 12.55
CA SER A 40 -7.65 -7.30 13.45
C SER A 40 -6.74 -8.13 14.37
N LYS A 41 -5.63 -8.64 13.82
CA LYS A 41 -4.60 -9.36 14.60
C LYS A 41 -3.92 -8.45 15.65
N ILE A 42 -3.59 -7.22 15.26
CA ILE A 42 -2.99 -6.22 16.16
C ILE A 42 -3.95 -5.90 17.31
N LEU A 43 -5.23 -5.64 17.02
CA LEU A 43 -6.24 -5.37 18.05
C LEU A 43 -6.36 -6.55 19.04
N LYS A 44 -6.38 -7.77 18.53
CA LYS A 44 -6.44 -8.98 19.38
C LYS A 44 -5.20 -9.12 20.28
N ILE A 45 -4.00 -8.89 19.75
CA ILE A 45 -2.74 -8.99 20.51
C ILE A 45 -2.68 -7.87 21.56
N SER A 46 -3.02 -6.64 21.19
CA SER A 46 -2.95 -5.47 22.07
C SER A 46 -4.13 -5.38 23.04
N LYS A 47 -5.16 -6.23 22.88
CA LYS A 47 -6.43 -6.19 23.62
C LYS A 47 -7.11 -4.82 23.52
N LYS A 48 -6.94 -4.14 22.40
CA LYS A 48 -7.60 -2.86 22.10
C LYS A 48 -8.91 -3.11 21.37
N GLU A 49 -9.89 -2.23 21.63
CA GLU A 49 -11.14 -2.16 20.87
C GLU A 49 -10.96 -1.21 19.67
N GLU A 50 -11.91 -1.27 18.76
CA GLU A 50 -11.95 -0.37 17.60
C GLU A 50 -12.27 1.08 18.00
N GLU A 51 -13.01 1.25 19.09
CA GLU A 51 -13.37 2.58 19.60
C GLU A 51 -12.14 3.34 20.10
N GLY A 52 -11.92 4.56 19.56
CA GLY A 52 -10.74 5.35 19.86
C GLY A 52 -9.45 4.92 19.12
N LEU A 53 -9.55 3.91 18.23
CA LEU A 53 -8.45 3.52 17.36
C LEU A 53 -8.16 4.61 16.34
N SER A 54 -6.89 4.95 16.17
CA SER A 54 -6.41 5.88 15.14
C SER A 54 -5.49 5.18 14.14
N ILE A 55 -5.81 5.30 12.86
CA ILE A 55 -5.11 4.63 11.75
C ILE A 55 -4.63 5.68 10.75
N LEU A 56 -3.40 5.56 10.27
CA LEU A 56 -2.84 6.38 9.20
C LEU A 56 -2.39 5.51 8.03
N GLU A 57 -2.84 5.83 6.83
CA GLU A 57 -2.24 5.36 5.59
C GLU A 57 -1.24 6.39 5.07
N VAL A 58 0.01 5.98 4.86
CA VAL A 58 1.06 6.81 4.26
C VAL A 58 1.24 6.40 2.80
N GLY A 59 1.09 7.36 1.88
CA GLY A 59 1.02 7.12 0.45
C GLY A 59 -0.36 6.60 0.02
N CYS A 60 -1.43 7.26 0.47
CA CYS A 60 -2.81 6.77 0.27
C CYS A 60 -3.31 6.89 -1.18
N GLY A 61 -2.58 7.58 -2.07
CA GLY A 61 -3.01 7.83 -3.44
C GLY A 61 -4.41 8.46 -3.46
N ASN A 62 -5.29 7.93 -4.29
CA ASN A 62 -6.68 8.38 -4.40
C ASN A 62 -7.62 7.86 -3.28
N GLY A 63 -7.08 7.39 -2.17
CA GLY A 63 -7.82 7.09 -0.93
C GLY A 63 -8.57 5.76 -0.91
N TYR A 64 -8.40 4.91 -1.90
CA TYR A 64 -9.19 3.67 -2.04
C TYR A 64 -9.04 2.73 -0.84
N ASN A 65 -7.81 2.48 -0.36
CA ASN A 65 -7.57 1.65 0.82
C ASN A 65 -8.06 2.34 2.10
N THR A 66 -7.75 3.64 2.27
CA THR A 66 -8.17 4.42 3.44
C THR A 66 -9.68 4.34 3.65
N ILE A 67 -10.46 4.50 2.56
CA ILE A 67 -11.92 4.40 2.57
C ILE A 67 -12.36 2.98 2.92
N ALA A 68 -11.80 1.95 2.27
CA ALA A 68 -12.16 0.56 2.55
C ALA A 68 -11.84 0.15 4.01
N ILE A 69 -10.71 0.59 4.55
CA ILE A 69 -10.37 0.36 5.96
C ILE A 69 -11.33 1.09 6.89
N LYS A 70 -11.74 2.32 6.56
CA LYS A 70 -12.75 3.04 7.32
C LYS A 70 -14.12 2.34 7.30
N GLU A 71 -14.53 1.75 6.18
CA GLU A 71 -15.77 0.96 6.10
C GLU A 71 -15.73 -0.28 7.00
N MET A 72 -14.57 -0.96 7.05
CA MET A 72 -14.37 -2.16 7.87
C MET A 72 -14.22 -1.84 9.35
N PHE A 73 -13.59 -0.72 9.69
CA PHE A 73 -13.33 -0.26 11.07
C PHE A 73 -14.07 1.06 11.32
N GLY A 74 -15.40 1.01 11.32
CA GLY A 74 -16.29 2.16 11.30
C GLY A 74 -16.20 3.09 12.51
N LYS A 75 -15.68 2.62 13.66
CA LYS A 75 -15.46 3.43 14.86
C LYS A 75 -14.08 4.06 14.93
N ALA A 76 -13.12 3.60 14.11
CA ALA A 76 -11.78 4.13 14.07
C ALA A 76 -11.73 5.52 13.42
N GLU A 77 -10.79 6.36 13.83
CA GLU A 77 -10.37 7.55 13.11
C GLU A 77 -9.31 7.15 12.09
N VAL A 78 -9.58 7.38 10.79
CA VAL A 78 -8.71 6.91 9.69
C VAL A 78 -8.27 8.10 8.84
N HIS A 79 -6.97 8.27 8.70
CA HIS A 79 -6.38 9.33 7.89
C HIS A 79 -5.55 8.75 6.74
N GLY A 80 -5.56 9.44 5.61
CA GLY A 80 -4.68 9.19 4.47
C GLY A 80 -3.82 10.41 4.16
N ILE A 81 -2.53 10.18 3.90
CA ILE A 81 -1.61 11.22 3.43
C ILE A 81 -0.95 10.78 2.14
N ASP A 82 -0.85 11.69 1.18
CA ASP A 82 -0.10 11.50 -0.06
C ASP A 82 0.61 12.81 -0.46
N PHE A 83 1.75 12.68 -1.12
CA PHE A 83 2.53 13.85 -1.52
C PHE A 83 1.98 14.53 -2.79
N SER A 84 1.11 13.85 -3.56
CA SER A 84 0.42 14.40 -4.72
C SER A 84 -0.87 15.11 -4.31
N PRO A 85 -0.98 16.44 -4.50
CA PRO A 85 -2.22 17.16 -4.26
C PRO A 85 -3.38 16.64 -5.12
N GLU A 86 -3.09 16.19 -6.35
CA GLU A 86 -4.09 15.66 -7.29
C GLU A 86 -4.65 14.33 -6.79
N MET A 87 -3.81 13.44 -6.25
CA MET A 87 -4.26 12.21 -5.59
C MET A 87 -5.17 12.51 -4.41
N ILE A 88 -4.82 13.47 -3.56
CA ILE A 88 -5.64 13.87 -2.41
C ILE A 88 -6.97 14.49 -2.85
N ASN A 89 -6.98 15.27 -3.92
CA ASN A 89 -8.22 15.79 -4.49
C ASN A 89 -9.14 14.64 -4.95
N ASN A 90 -8.59 13.66 -5.67
CA ASN A 90 -9.32 12.47 -6.09
C ASN A 90 -9.81 11.62 -4.91
N ALA A 91 -9.03 11.52 -3.83
CA ALA A 91 -9.45 10.83 -2.61
C ALA A 91 -10.68 11.50 -1.95
N LYS A 92 -10.70 12.83 -1.91
CA LYS A 92 -11.85 13.61 -1.41
C LYS A 92 -13.08 13.45 -2.31
N ILE A 93 -12.89 13.41 -3.64
CA ILE A 93 -13.97 13.14 -4.59
C ILE A 93 -14.52 11.73 -4.36
N LEU A 94 -13.66 10.71 -4.27
CA LEU A 94 -14.07 9.33 -4.01
C LEU A 94 -14.85 9.23 -2.70
N LEU A 95 -14.38 9.86 -1.64
CA LEU A 95 -15.06 9.89 -0.34
C LEU A 95 -16.46 10.51 -0.45
N SER A 96 -16.60 11.61 -1.20
CA SER A 96 -17.91 12.26 -1.41
C SER A 96 -18.93 11.40 -2.17
N GLN A 97 -18.46 10.42 -2.93
CA GLN A 97 -19.26 9.46 -3.69
C GLN A 97 -19.58 8.19 -2.91
N THR A 98 -18.95 8.00 -1.74
CA THR A 98 -19.08 6.79 -0.92
C THR A 98 -19.98 7.08 0.30
N THR A 99 -20.92 6.16 0.57
CA THR A 99 -21.77 6.28 1.76
C THR A 99 -21.08 5.62 2.95
N ILE A 100 -20.38 6.40 3.76
CA ILE A 100 -19.68 5.92 4.96
C ILE A 100 -20.42 6.37 6.21
N LYS A 101 -20.67 5.44 7.12
CA LYS A 101 -21.13 5.76 8.48
C LYS A 101 -19.98 6.46 9.23
N ASN A 102 -20.29 7.55 9.95
CA ASN A 102 -19.28 8.36 10.67
C ASN A 102 -18.19 8.97 9.77
N SER A 103 -18.59 9.58 8.66
CA SER A 103 -17.69 10.24 7.71
C SER A 103 -16.82 11.36 8.31
N ASN A 104 -17.17 11.86 9.50
CA ASN A 104 -16.39 12.90 10.21
C ASN A 104 -15.06 12.38 10.80
N SER A 105 -14.85 11.06 10.83
CA SER A 105 -13.61 10.44 11.35
C SER A 105 -12.76 9.81 10.25
N ILE A 106 -12.81 10.37 9.04
CA ILE A 106 -11.90 10.09 7.93
C ILE A 106 -11.40 11.40 7.33
N GLY A 107 -10.11 11.49 7.03
CA GLY A 107 -9.50 12.69 6.46
C GLY A 107 -8.37 12.40 5.49
N PHE A 108 -8.20 13.28 4.48
CA PHE A 108 -7.14 13.19 3.48
C PHE A 108 -6.32 14.47 3.44
N PHE A 109 -4.99 14.33 3.50
CA PHE A 109 -4.03 15.43 3.64
C PHE A 109 -2.88 15.30 2.64
N VAL A 110 -2.42 16.45 2.13
CA VAL A 110 -1.21 16.50 1.30
C VAL A 110 0.00 16.51 2.21
N GLY A 111 0.98 15.65 1.97
CA GLY A 111 2.23 15.66 2.72
C GLY A 111 3.19 14.54 2.32
N ASP A 112 4.45 14.70 2.66
CA ASP A 112 5.53 13.78 2.32
C ASP A 112 5.75 12.75 3.44
N ALA A 113 5.83 11.49 3.07
CA ALA A 113 6.16 10.37 3.99
C ALA A 113 7.46 10.61 4.79
N LYS A 114 8.38 11.39 4.23
CA LYS A 114 9.66 11.73 4.86
C LYS A 114 9.55 12.78 5.97
N GLU A 115 8.43 13.51 6.05
CA GLU A 115 8.27 14.69 6.91
C GLU A 115 6.89 14.78 7.61
N LEU A 116 6.38 13.64 8.10
CA LEU A 116 5.04 13.58 8.71
C LEU A 116 4.88 14.47 9.94
N ASN A 117 5.97 14.82 10.63
CA ASN A 117 5.91 15.69 11.81
C ASN A 117 5.58 17.15 11.45
N ASN A 118 5.75 17.56 10.21
CA ASN A 118 5.46 18.91 9.73
C ASN A 118 3.99 19.06 9.31
N GLN A 119 3.15 18.04 9.50
CA GLN A 119 1.74 18.04 9.13
C GLN A 119 0.86 18.41 10.31
N GLU A 120 0.43 19.68 10.40
CA GLU A 120 -0.40 20.19 11.49
C GLU A 120 -1.81 19.54 11.54
N LEU A 121 -2.33 19.09 10.39
CA LEU A 121 -3.67 18.52 10.28
C LEU A 121 -3.75 17.04 10.70
N LEU A 122 -2.63 16.35 10.86
CA LEU A 122 -2.57 14.98 11.35
C LEU A 122 -2.61 14.94 12.88
N LEU A 123 -3.10 13.83 13.42
CA LEU A 123 -2.96 13.54 14.85
C LEU A 123 -1.46 13.49 15.23
N ASP A 124 -1.17 13.81 16.48
CA ASP A 124 0.22 13.71 16.97
C ASP A 124 0.75 12.29 16.83
N LYS A 125 -0.05 11.28 17.17
CA LYS A 125 0.31 9.87 17.14
C LYS A 125 -0.87 8.99 16.70
N TYR A 126 -0.53 7.85 16.09
CA TYR A 126 -1.47 6.84 15.62
C TYR A 126 -1.25 5.49 16.32
N ASP A 127 -2.31 4.71 16.49
CA ASP A 127 -2.22 3.33 16.98
C ASP A 127 -1.68 2.38 15.92
N ILE A 128 -2.08 2.61 14.66
CA ILE A 128 -1.65 1.81 13.51
C ILE A 128 -1.28 2.75 12.37
N ILE A 129 -0.15 2.46 11.73
CA ILE A 129 0.27 3.13 10.49
C ILE A 129 0.51 2.06 9.44
N PHE A 130 -0.01 2.26 8.23
CA PHE A 130 0.26 1.33 7.14
C PHE A 130 0.69 2.04 5.85
N THR A 131 1.42 1.29 5.02
CA THR A 131 1.76 1.68 3.64
C THR A 131 1.35 0.57 2.69
N ASP A 132 0.95 0.93 1.48
CA ASP A 132 0.69 0.01 0.38
C ASP A 132 1.40 0.50 -0.88
N ARG A 133 2.55 -0.11 -1.19
CA ARG A 133 3.42 0.23 -2.33
C ARG A 133 3.83 1.71 -2.37
N CYS A 134 4.03 2.30 -1.19
CA CYS A 134 4.45 3.68 -1.01
C CYS A 134 5.98 3.79 -0.95
N LEU A 135 6.63 2.96 -0.13
CA LEU A 135 8.07 3.07 0.12
C LEU A 135 8.92 2.74 -1.10
N ILE A 136 8.41 1.89 -2.00
CA ILE A 136 9.07 1.58 -3.28
C ILE A 136 9.16 2.80 -4.23
N ASN A 137 8.41 3.87 -3.97
CA ASN A 137 8.44 5.10 -4.76
C ASN A 137 9.48 6.11 -4.26
N LEU A 138 10.19 5.81 -3.17
CA LEU A 138 11.24 6.64 -2.61
C LEU A 138 12.56 6.33 -3.32
N LEU A 139 12.86 7.08 -4.39
CA LEU A 139 14.00 6.82 -5.28
C LEU A 139 15.31 7.40 -4.76
N GLY A 140 15.25 8.45 -3.93
CA GLY A 140 16.42 9.15 -3.41
C GLY A 140 17.22 8.31 -2.40
N ASP A 141 18.54 8.49 -2.41
CA ASP A 141 19.40 7.85 -1.44
C ASP A 141 19.10 8.38 -0.03
N GLY A 142 18.83 7.46 0.89
CA GLY A 142 18.45 7.79 2.28
C GLY A 142 16.96 8.16 2.48
N ASP A 143 16.17 8.31 1.43
CA ASP A 143 14.74 8.68 1.55
C ASP A 143 13.94 7.62 2.31
N LEU A 144 14.21 6.34 2.07
CA LEU A 144 13.61 5.24 2.82
C LEU A 144 13.86 5.38 4.34
N LYS A 145 15.11 5.68 4.74
CA LYS A 145 15.46 5.88 6.15
C LYS A 145 14.73 7.08 6.76
N LYS A 146 14.63 8.19 6.01
CA LYS A 146 13.89 9.39 6.45
C LYS A 146 12.41 9.06 6.64
N ALA A 147 11.79 8.38 5.67
CA ALA A 147 10.38 7.99 5.73
C ALA A 147 10.11 7.04 6.92
N LEU A 148 10.92 6.01 7.11
CA LEU A 148 10.77 5.12 8.26
C LEU A 148 10.90 5.87 9.59
N LYS A 149 11.92 6.74 9.73
CA LYS A 149 12.06 7.58 10.93
C LYS A 149 10.82 8.45 11.15
N SER A 150 10.29 9.04 10.10
CA SER A 150 9.09 9.88 10.15
C SER A 150 7.84 9.06 10.54
N ILE A 151 7.62 7.89 9.91
CA ILE A 151 6.52 6.98 10.20
C ILE A 151 6.56 6.53 11.66
N PHE A 152 7.69 6.01 12.13
CA PHE A 152 7.82 5.56 13.53
C PHE A 152 7.72 6.71 14.54
N SER A 153 8.07 7.93 14.14
CA SER A 153 7.88 9.10 15.01
C SER A 153 6.40 9.42 15.24
N LYS A 154 5.50 9.04 14.35
CA LYS A 154 4.04 9.20 14.44
C LYS A 154 3.34 8.00 15.09
N LEU A 155 4.06 6.96 15.46
CA LEU A 155 3.49 5.78 16.09
C LEU A 155 3.36 5.98 17.62
N LYS A 156 2.22 5.60 18.19
CA LYS A 156 2.02 5.53 19.65
C LYS A 156 2.91 4.44 20.25
N LYS A 157 3.27 4.58 21.52
CA LYS A 157 3.92 3.49 22.28
C LYS A 157 3.01 2.26 22.29
N GLY A 158 3.55 1.12 21.85
CA GLY A 158 2.77 -0.12 21.68
C GLY A 158 1.85 -0.13 20.48
N GLY A 159 2.00 0.86 19.56
CA GLY A 159 1.37 0.84 18.24
C GLY A 159 2.08 -0.09 17.25
N ALA A 160 1.52 -0.28 16.07
CA ALA A 160 2.06 -1.17 15.06
C ALA A 160 2.10 -0.54 13.66
N CYS A 161 3.10 -0.95 12.86
CA CYS A 161 3.17 -0.62 11.43
C CYS A 161 2.88 -1.86 10.58
N ILE A 162 2.22 -1.64 9.44
CA ILE A 162 1.95 -2.64 8.41
C ILE A 162 2.55 -2.12 7.09
N PHE A 163 3.49 -2.86 6.51
CA PHE A 163 4.14 -2.48 5.25
C PHE A 163 3.79 -3.51 4.18
N ILE A 164 3.01 -3.11 3.17
CA ILE A 164 2.79 -3.90 1.95
C ILE A 164 3.64 -3.29 0.84
N GLU A 165 4.75 -3.95 0.53
CA GLU A 165 5.73 -3.42 -0.40
C GLU A 165 6.24 -4.50 -1.36
N ASN A 166 6.83 -4.09 -2.48
CA ASN A 166 7.44 -5.02 -3.42
C ASN A 166 8.92 -5.25 -3.12
N PHE A 167 9.32 -6.53 -3.10
CA PHE A 167 10.68 -6.94 -2.79
C PHE A 167 11.39 -7.56 -4.00
N VAL A 168 12.68 -7.26 -4.13
CA VAL A 168 13.57 -7.82 -5.17
C VAL A 168 13.61 -9.35 -5.08
N ASN A 169 13.62 -9.90 -3.86
CA ASN A 169 13.67 -11.34 -3.61
C ASN A 169 12.47 -12.07 -4.23
N SER A 170 11.25 -11.56 -4.02
CA SER A 170 10.03 -12.12 -4.63
C SER A 170 10.04 -11.96 -6.14
N ARG A 171 10.51 -10.81 -6.63
CA ARG A 171 10.64 -10.56 -8.06
C ARG A 171 11.60 -11.53 -8.74
N ASN A 172 12.77 -11.76 -8.16
CA ASN A 172 13.76 -12.70 -8.70
C ASN A 172 13.22 -14.12 -8.77
N LYS A 173 12.43 -14.57 -7.77
CA LYS A 173 11.75 -15.86 -7.81
C LYS A 173 10.75 -15.95 -8.97
N GLN A 174 9.94 -14.91 -9.18
CA GLN A 174 9.01 -14.85 -10.33
C GLN A 174 9.77 -14.89 -11.66
N ASP A 175 10.84 -14.11 -11.82
CA ASP A 175 11.62 -14.06 -13.05
C ASP A 175 12.35 -15.39 -13.33
N ALA A 176 12.80 -16.09 -12.30
CA ALA A 176 13.35 -17.45 -12.45
C ALA A 176 12.30 -18.44 -12.99
N LEU A 177 11.07 -18.41 -12.45
CA LEU A 177 9.97 -19.25 -12.96
C LEU A 177 9.58 -18.88 -14.40
N ARG A 178 9.54 -17.60 -14.72
CA ARG A 178 9.27 -17.12 -16.09
C ARG A 178 10.27 -17.65 -17.10
N LYS A 179 11.56 -17.63 -16.77
CA LYS A 179 12.64 -18.17 -17.63
C LYS A 179 12.47 -19.69 -17.89
N ILE A 180 12.04 -20.46 -16.88
CA ILE A 180 11.82 -21.91 -17.04
C ILE A 180 10.74 -22.20 -18.11
N VAL A 181 9.73 -21.35 -18.23
CA VAL A 181 8.65 -21.49 -19.21
C VAL A 181 8.87 -20.66 -20.49
N GLY A 182 10.10 -20.17 -20.73
CA GLY A 182 10.46 -19.44 -21.94
C GLY A 182 9.95 -17.99 -22.00
N LEU A 183 9.60 -17.39 -20.89
CA LEU A 183 9.15 -16.00 -20.82
C LEU A 183 10.29 -15.06 -20.40
N GLU A 184 10.30 -13.85 -20.98
CA GLU A 184 11.25 -12.80 -20.61
C GLU A 184 10.98 -12.28 -19.19
N SER A 185 12.05 -11.79 -18.53
CA SER A 185 11.94 -11.09 -17.24
C SER A 185 11.11 -9.81 -17.41
N ARG A 186 10.36 -9.47 -16.36
CA ARG A 186 9.57 -8.23 -16.36
C ARG A 186 10.46 -7.06 -15.96
N GLU A 187 10.28 -5.91 -16.59
CA GLU A 187 10.94 -4.68 -16.16
C GLU A 187 10.33 -4.13 -14.87
N ILE A 188 11.16 -3.57 -14.01
CA ILE A 188 10.71 -2.75 -12.87
C ILE A 188 10.47 -1.35 -13.42
N PRO A 189 9.26 -0.76 -13.20
CA PRO A 189 8.99 0.62 -13.63
C PRO A 189 10.01 1.60 -13.05
N LYS A 190 10.43 2.60 -13.83
CA LYS A 190 11.45 3.58 -13.43
C LYS A 190 11.08 4.42 -12.21
N PHE A 191 9.80 4.52 -11.90
CA PHE A 191 9.27 5.21 -10.72
C PHE A 191 9.23 4.32 -9.46
N ASN A 192 9.70 3.05 -9.55
CA ASN A 192 9.75 2.11 -8.44
C ASN A 192 11.20 1.69 -8.15
N LYS A 193 11.54 1.62 -6.88
CA LYS A 193 12.77 1.01 -6.35
C LYS A 193 12.38 -0.10 -5.39
N PHE A 194 12.34 -1.35 -5.89
CA PHE A 194 11.98 -2.49 -5.05
C PHE A 194 12.96 -2.66 -3.90
N LEU A 195 12.43 -3.07 -2.75
CA LEU A 195 13.19 -3.21 -1.52
C LEU A 195 13.93 -4.56 -1.48
N TYR A 196 15.05 -4.63 -0.77
CA TYR A 196 15.71 -5.88 -0.42
C TYR A 196 15.23 -6.33 0.96
N GLU A 197 14.75 -7.58 1.08
CA GLU A 197 14.14 -8.13 2.32
C GLU A 197 15.03 -7.94 3.53
N GLU A 198 16.27 -8.44 3.49
CA GLU A 198 17.21 -8.34 4.60
C GLU A 198 17.49 -6.90 5.02
N SER A 199 17.82 -6.04 4.05
CA SER A 199 18.12 -4.63 4.32
C SER A 199 16.94 -3.88 4.91
N PHE A 200 15.72 -4.18 4.43
CA PHE A 200 14.50 -3.55 4.95
C PHE A 200 14.21 -4.01 6.38
N LEU A 201 14.29 -5.32 6.64
CA LEU A 201 14.07 -5.88 7.98
C LEU A 201 15.10 -5.35 8.98
N ASP A 202 16.37 -5.22 8.59
CA ASP A 202 17.42 -4.65 9.45
C ASP A 202 17.18 -3.17 9.75
N LEU A 203 16.62 -2.40 8.80
CA LEU A 203 16.20 -1.03 9.08
C LEU A 203 15.04 -0.98 10.08
N ILE A 204 14.03 -1.86 9.94
CA ILE A 204 12.87 -1.91 10.84
C ILE A 204 13.29 -2.26 12.27
N LYS A 205 14.21 -3.20 12.47
CA LYS A 205 14.71 -3.61 13.79
C LYS A 205 15.27 -2.46 14.64
N ASN A 206 15.67 -1.34 14.01
CA ASN A 206 16.09 -0.14 14.76
C ASN A 206 14.92 0.60 15.44
N TYR A 207 13.67 0.28 15.09
CA TYR A 207 12.48 0.97 15.56
C TYR A 207 11.47 0.07 16.26
N ALA A 208 11.34 -1.19 15.82
CA ALA A 208 10.33 -2.11 16.30
C ALA A 208 10.71 -3.58 16.05
N ASP A 209 10.08 -4.49 16.81
CA ASP A 209 10.14 -5.93 16.55
C ASP A 209 9.28 -6.32 15.35
N VAL A 210 9.78 -7.23 14.53
CA VAL A 210 9.04 -7.79 13.39
C VAL A 210 8.18 -8.95 13.89
N ILE A 211 6.85 -8.77 13.87
CA ILE A 211 5.90 -9.80 14.32
C ILE A 211 5.61 -10.82 13.22
N GLU A 212 5.54 -10.37 11.98
CA GLU A 212 5.22 -11.22 10.82
C GLU A 212 5.86 -10.67 9.54
N PHE A 213 6.38 -11.57 8.72
CA PHE A 213 6.84 -11.28 7.36
C PHE A 213 6.36 -12.40 6.44
N LYS A 214 5.61 -12.06 5.38
CA LYS A 214 5.04 -13.05 4.45
C LYS A 214 4.83 -12.49 3.04
N CYS A 215 4.75 -13.37 2.06
CA CYS A 215 4.24 -13.04 0.73
C CYS A 215 2.70 -13.19 0.71
N ILE A 216 1.99 -12.17 0.23
CA ILE A 216 0.52 -12.10 0.25
C ILE A 216 -0.14 -12.41 -1.09
N SER A 217 0.62 -12.41 -2.20
CA SER A 217 0.07 -12.48 -3.56
C SER A 217 0.58 -13.67 -4.37
N SER A 218 1.11 -14.73 -3.72
CA SER A 218 1.84 -15.82 -4.41
C SER A 218 1.02 -16.47 -5.51
N LEU A 219 -0.23 -16.90 -5.22
CA LEU A 219 -1.09 -17.57 -6.19
C LEU A 219 -1.56 -16.60 -7.28
N HIS A 220 -2.02 -15.40 -6.88
CA HIS A 220 -2.41 -14.35 -7.81
C HIS A 220 -1.28 -14.03 -8.79
N ASP A 221 -0.08 -13.84 -8.29
CA ASP A 221 1.08 -13.47 -9.10
C ASP A 221 1.54 -14.58 -10.02
N LEU A 222 1.45 -15.85 -9.59
CA LEU A 222 1.70 -17.01 -10.46
C LEU A 222 0.72 -17.04 -11.62
N VAL A 223 -0.56 -16.82 -11.35
CA VAL A 223 -1.57 -16.82 -12.41
C VAL A 223 -1.38 -15.60 -13.32
N LEU A 224 -1.30 -14.40 -12.75
CA LEU A 224 -1.22 -13.15 -13.53
C LEU A 224 0.09 -13.05 -14.33
N TYR A 225 1.23 -13.37 -13.72
CA TYR A 225 2.54 -13.06 -14.30
C TYR A 225 3.25 -14.27 -14.89
N LEU A 226 2.73 -15.49 -14.73
CA LEU A 226 3.29 -16.70 -15.32
C LEU A 226 2.27 -17.38 -16.24
N LEU A 227 1.09 -17.73 -15.73
CA LEU A 227 0.11 -18.49 -16.49
C LEU A 227 -0.49 -17.67 -17.65
N THR A 228 -1.00 -16.46 -17.38
CA THR A 228 -1.61 -15.64 -18.45
C THR A 228 -0.63 -15.35 -19.58
N PRO A 229 0.63 -14.91 -19.36
CA PRO A 229 1.54 -14.70 -20.47
C PRO A 229 2.02 -15.97 -21.15
N ALA A 230 2.12 -17.11 -20.45
CA ALA A 230 2.45 -18.39 -21.08
C ALA A 230 1.36 -18.82 -22.08
N LEU A 231 0.10 -18.49 -21.80
CA LEU A 231 -1.04 -18.80 -22.67
C LEU A 231 -1.35 -17.70 -23.70
N ASN A 232 -0.77 -16.48 -23.55
CA ASN A 232 -1.09 -15.29 -24.34
C ASN A 232 0.16 -14.69 -25.03
N ASN A 233 0.98 -15.53 -25.65
CA ASN A 233 2.16 -15.10 -26.43
C ASN A 233 3.06 -14.10 -25.67
N GLY A 234 3.32 -14.35 -24.39
CA GLY A 234 4.18 -13.53 -23.53
C GLY A 234 3.50 -12.29 -22.92
N LYS A 235 2.25 -12.00 -23.25
CA LYS A 235 1.52 -10.81 -22.78
C LYS A 235 0.74 -11.10 -21.51
N VAL A 236 0.94 -10.25 -20.49
CA VAL A 236 0.16 -10.32 -19.24
C VAL A 236 -1.28 -9.88 -19.52
N ASP A 237 -2.25 -10.68 -19.09
CA ASP A 237 -3.67 -10.38 -19.19
C ASP A 237 -4.20 -9.94 -17.81
N TYR A 238 -4.27 -8.62 -17.60
CA TYR A 238 -4.74 -8.01 -16.36
C TYR A 238 -6.27 -8.12 -16.15
N GLU A 239 -7.03 -8.50 -17.18
CA GLU A 239 -8.48 -8.60 -17.14
C GLU A 239 -8.95 -10.06 -17.22
N SER A 240 -8.02 -11.01 -17.12
CA SER A 240 -8.32 -12.43 -17.19
C SER A 240 -9.25 -12.88 -16.07
N PRO A 241 -10.39 -13.52 -16.38
CA PRO A 241 -11.33 -14.02 -15.38
C PRO A 241 -10.72 -15.03 -14.40
N ILE A 242 -9.66 -15.75 -14.81
CA ILE A 242 -8.98 -16.70 -13.93
C ILE A 242 -8.20 -15.97 -12.82
N VAL A 243 -7.67 -14.77 -13.11
CA VAL A 243 -6.97 -13.94 -12.12
C VAL A 243 -7.96 -13.46 -11.05
N GLU A 244 -9.16 -13.05 -11.46
CA GLU A 244 -10.21 -12.65 -10.51
C GLU A 244 -10.65 -13.83 -9.61
N LYS A 245 -10.83 -15.02 -10.19
CA LYS A 245 -11.28 -16.19 -9.44
C LYS A 245 -10.26 -16.72 -8.42
N VAL A 246 -8.96 -16.69 -8.73
CA VAL A 246 -7.93 -17.15 -7.78
C VAL A 246 -7.68 -16.17 -6.65
N THR A 247 -8.25 -14.98 -6.73
CA THR A 247 -8.20 -13.97 -5.65
C THR A 247 -9.11 -14.35 -4.47
N ASP A 248 -10.12 -15.16 -4.73
CA ASP A 248 -11.10 -15.61 -3.72
C ASP A 248 -10.69 -16.91 -3.02
N LEU A 249 -9.54 -17.50 -3.42
CA LEU A 249 -8.96 -18.71 -2.82
C LEU A 249 -7.93 -18.37 -1.74
#